data_133a73d0810635d04ab39f124e9567bc
#
_entry.id   133a73d0810635d04ab39f124e9567bc
#
_cell.length_a   1.000
_cell.length_b   1.000
_cell.length_c   1.000
_cell.angle_alpha   90.00
_cell.angle_beta   90.00
_cell.angle_gamma   90.00
#
_symmetry.space_group_name_H-M   'P 1'
#
loop_
_entity.id
_entity.type
_entity.pdbx_description
1 polymer ?
#
loop_
_entity_poly.entity_id
_entity_poly.type
_entity_poly.pdbx_seq_one_letter_code
_entity_poly.pdbx_strand_id
1 'polypeptide(L)'
;AVAAFKTARQSGARLIDLGCMQINHHYHSSHFRSVEEMLDPRRNVDYAARFLVQLHSRHETWSMAVARYHAGPDNDPAQKRYVCRVIANMVATGFGKWTQNARNFCAQ
;
A
#
# COMPACT_ATOMS: atom_id res chain seq x y z
N ALA A 1 4.34 -4.45 -19.99
CA ALA A 1 3.75 -4.60 -18.65
C ALA A 1 2.98 -5.91 -18.53
N VAL A 2 2.08 -6.23 -19.46
CA VAL A 2 1.34 -7.49 -19.42
C VAL A 2 2.27 -8.69 -19.56
N ALA A 3 3.25 -8.59 -20.46
CA ALA A 3 4.23 -9.67 -20.65
C ALA A 3 5.06 -9.90 -19.39
N ALA A 4 5.48 -8.83 -18.72
CA ALA A 4 6.23 -8.95 -17.47
C ALA A 4 5.39 -9.62 -16.39
N PHE A 5 4.09 -9.28 -16.30
CA PHE A 5 3.17 -9.91 -15.36
C PHE A 5 3.07 -11.42 -15.64
N LYS A 6 2.85 -11.80 -16.89
CA LYS A 6 2.74 -13.21 -17.26
C LYS A 6 4.00 -13.99 -16.93
N THR A 7 5.16 -13.40 -17.21
CA THR A 7 6.46 -14.01 -16.89
C THR A 7 6.60 -14.23 -15.39
N ALA A 8 6.26 -13.22 -14.57
CA ALA A 8 6.34 -13.33 -13.12
C ALA A 8 5.40 -14.43 -12.59
N ARG A 9 4.18 -14.51 -13.13
CA ARG A 9 3.22 -15.56 -12.74
C ARG A 9 3.73 -16.95 -13.09
N GLN A 10 4.30 -17.11 -14.26
CA GLN A 10 4.89 -18.38 -14.71
C GLN A 10 6.06 -18.81 -13.83
N SER A 11 6.79 -17.84 -13.27
CA SER A 11 7.88 -18.10 -12.35
C SER A 11 7.42 -18.42 -10.93
N GLY A 12 6.11 -18.43 -10.67
CA GLY A 12 5.55 -18.79 -9.38
C GLY A 12 5.26 -17.60 -8.45
N ALA A 13 5.48 -16.36 -8.89
CA ALA A 13 5.17 -15.19 -8.07
C ALA A 13 3.66 -15.08 -7.84
N ARG A 14 3.25 -14.91 -6.57
CA ARG A 14 1.84 -14.77 -6.17
C ARG A 14 1.48 -13.33 -5.89
N LEU A 15 2.36 -12.58 -5.22
CA LEU A 15 2.11 -11.20 -4.82
C LEU A 15 2.78 -10.27 -5.81
N ILE A 16 2.02 -9.79 -6.77
CA ILE A 16 2.52 -8.92 -7.85
C ILE A 16 1.72 -7.63 -7.80
N ASP A 17 2.44 -6.50 -7.72
CA ASP A 17 1.84 -5.17 -7.71
C ASP A 17 1.85 -4.59 -9.13
N LEU A 18 0.74 -3.98 -9.52
CA LEU A 18 0.54 -3.52 -10.89
C LEU A 18 0.21 -2.03 -10.97
N GLY A 19 0.84 -1.36 -11.93
CA GLY A 19 0.48 -0.01 -12.36
C GLY A 19 0.99 1.09 -11.46
N CYS A 20 0.50 2.31 -11.71
CA CYS A 20 0.97 3.54 -11.07
C CYS A 20 0.89 3.49 -9.54
N MET A 21 -0.17 2.90 -9.02
CA MET A 21 -0.41 2.84 -7.58
C MET A 21 -0.04 1.50 -6.97
N GLN A 22 0.63 0.63 -7.71
CA GLN A 22 1.11 -0.67 -7.22
C GLN A 22 0.01 -1.49 -6.57
N ILE A 23 -1.08 -1.68 -7.30
CA ILE A 23 -2.23 -2.47 -6.82
C ILE A 23 -1.90 -3.94 -6.88
N ASN A 24 -2.06 -4.63 -5.75
CA ASN A 24 -1.74 -6.04 -5.63
C ASN A 24 -2.74 -6.90 -6.40
N HIS A 25 -2.24 -7.67 -7.36
CA HIS A 25 -3.08 -8.52 -8.21
C HIS A 25 -3.79 -9.60 -7.38
N HIS A 26 -3.10 -10.21 -6.43
CA HIS A 26 -3.66 -11.30 -5.64
C HIS A 26 -4.92 -10.88 -4.88
N TYR A 27 -4.91 -9.70 -4.27
CA TYR A 27 -6.01 -9.23 -3.43
C TYR A 27 -7.09 -8.47 -4.20
N HIS A 28 -6.76 -7.86 -5.33
CA HIS A 28 -7.64 -6.88 -5.97
C HIS A 28 -8.08 -7.23 -7.39
N SER A 29 -7.55 -8.30 -7.99
CA SER A 29 -7.86 -8.63 -9.39
C SER A 29 -9.34 -8.86 -9.66
N SER A 30 -10.10 -9.33 -8.67
CA SER A 30 -11.53 -9.58 -8.83
C SER A 30 -12.34 -8.31 -9.08
N HIS A 31 -11.80 -7.14 -8.79
CA HIS A 31 -12.45 -5.83 -9.02
C HIS A 31 -12.16 -5.25 -10.40
N PHE A 32 -11.41 -5.97 -11.22
CA PHE A 32 -11.05 -5.56 -12.58
C PHE A 32 -11.42 -6.66 -13.56
N ARG A 33 -11.64 -6.27 -14.82
CA ARG A 33 -11.98 -7.22 -15.88
C ARG A 33 -10.77 -7.99 -16.38
N SER A 34 -9.59 -7.38 -16.29
CA SER A 34 -8.36 -7.95 -16.87
C SER A 34 -7.13 -7.31 -16.25
N VAL A 35 -5.96 -7.90 -16.48
CA VAL A 35 -4.67 -7.32 -16.11
C VAL A 35 -4.45 -6.01 -16.87
N GLU A 36 -4.88 -5.96 -18.14
CA GLU A 36 -4.80 -4.75 -18.95
C GLU A 36 -5.56 -3.59 -18.29
N GLU A 37 -6.74 -3.85 -17.74
CA GLU A 37 -7.52 -2.83 -17.03
C GLU A 37 -6.79 -2.39 -15.75
N MET A 38 -6.20 -3.33 -15.01
CA MET A 38 -5.42 -2.98 -13.82
C MET A 38 -4.23 -2.08 -14.14
N LEU A 39 -3.65 -2.23 -15.34
CA LEU A 39 -2.51 -1.43 -15.78
C LEU A 39 -2.91 -0.12 -16.44
N ASP A 40 -4.20 0.07 -16.75
CA ASP A 40 -4.69 1.35 -17.27
C ASP A 40 -4.52 2.43 -16.20
N PRO A 41 -3.78 3.52 -16.48
CA PRO A 41 -3.47 4.50 -15.43
C PRO A 41 -4.70 5.10 -14.77
N ARG A 42 -5.74 5.42 -15.56
CA ARG A 42 -6.96 6.01 -15.01
C ARG A 42 -7.69 5.03 -14.09
N ARG A 43 -7.86 3.80 -14.55
CA ARG A 43 -8.56 2.77 -13.76
C ARG A 43 -7.76 2.40 -12.52
N ASN A 44 -6.47 2.29 -12.65
CA ASN A 44 -5.57 1.95 -11.55
C ASN A 44 -5.64 3.02 -10.46
N VAL A 45 -5.46 4.30 -10.81
CA VAL A 45 -5.46 5.40 -9.84
C VAL A 45 -6.86 5.58 -9.22
N ASP A 46 -7.93 5.49 -10.02
CA ASP A 46 -9.29 5.62 -9.51
C ASP A 46 -9.59 4.54 -8.46
N TYR A 47 -9.26 3.30 -8.76
CA TYR A 47 -9.46 2.20 -7.82
C TYR A 47 -8.66 2.41 -6.53
N ALA A 48 -7.39 2.80 -6.66
CA ALA A 48 -6.53 3.03 -5.51
C ALA A 48 -7.07 4.14 -4.61
N ALA A 49 -7.57 5.24 -5.19
CA ALA A 49 -8.15 6.32 -4.43
C ALA A 49 -9.38 5.87 -3.64
N ARG A 50 -10.26 5.11 -4.27
CA ARG A 50 -11.44 4.56 -3.60
C ARG A 50 -11.07 3.60 -2.49
N PHE A 51 -10.07 2.76 -2.72
CA PHE A 51 -9.59 1.82 -1.72
C PHE A 51 -9.00 2.55 -0.52
N LEU A 52 -8.23 3.62 -0.74
CA LEU A 52 -7.69 4.44 0.34
C LEU A 52 -8.80 5.09 1.17
N VAL A 53 -9.86 5.56 0.54
CA VAL A 53 -11.03 6.10 1.25
C VAL A 53 -11.67 5.03 2.12
N GLN A 54 -11.83 3.81 1.60
CA GLN A 54 -12.33 2.68 2.39
C GLN A 54 -11.45 2.39 3.60
N LEU A 55 -10.15 2.36 3.40
CA LEU A 55 -9.22 2.11 4.50
C LEU A 55 -9.29 3.22 5.55
N HIS A 56 -9.38 4.46 5.12
CA HIS A 56 -9.51 5.58 6.04
C HIS A 56 -10.80 5.51 6.87
N SER A 57 -11.86 4.98 6.30
CA SER A 57 -13.12 4.79 7.04
C SER A 57 -13.00 3.77 8.18
N ARG A 58 -12.02 2.88 8.11
CA ARG A 58 -11.77 1.84 9.12
C ARG A 58 -10.63 2.19 10.08
N HIS A 59 -9.82 3.18 9.74
CA HIS A 59 -8.65 3.58 10.51
C HIS A 59 -8.74 5.06 10.83
N GLU A 60 -8.25 5.46 12.01
CA GLU A 60 -8.45 6.80 12.52
C GLU A 60 -7.74 7.89 11.72
N THR A 61 -6.62 7.55 11.07
CA THR A 61 -5.79 8.53 10.37
C THR A 61 -5.47 8.09 8.94
N TRP A 62 -5.17 9.06 8.10
CA TRP A 62 -4.68 8.79 6.74
C TRP A 62 -3.36 8.03 6.76
N SER A 63 -2.49 8.32 7.73
CA SER A 63 -1.21 7.61 7.87
C SER A 63 -1.43 6.11 8.07
N MET A 64 -2.39 5.73 8.89
CA MET A 64 -2.71 4.32 9.10
C MET A 64 -3.34 3.70 7.85
N ALA A 65 -4.20 4.44 7.16
CA ALA A 65 -4.80 3.97 5.90
C ALA A 65 -3.72 3.70 4.85
N VAL A 66 -2.78 4.62 4.67
CA VAL A 66 -1.68 4.46 3.72
C VAL A 66 -0.77 3.29 4.12
N ALA A 67 -0.49 3.15 5.41
CA ALA A 67 0.31 2.02 5.90
C ALA A 67 -0.38 0.68 5.62
N ARG A 68 -1.70 0.61 5.81
CA ARG A 68 -2.47 -0.61 5.53
C ARG A 68 -2.52 -0.90 4.03
N TYR A 69 -2.63 0.14 3.21
CA TYR A 69 -2.55 0.01 1.76
C TYR A 69 -1.22 -0.64 1.34
N HIS A 70 -0.12 -0.15 1.91
CA HIS A 70 1.21 -0.66 1.61
C HIS A 70 1.42 -2.09 2.11
N ALA A 71 1.01 -2.36 3.35
CA ALA A 71 1.32 -3.63 4.02
C ALA A 71 0.41 -4.79 3.62
N GLY A 72 -0.81 -4.48 3.13
CA GLY A 72 -1.82 -5.50 2.88
C GLY A 72 -2.66 -5.81 4.10
N PRO A 73 -3.72 -6.62 3.94
CA PRO A 73 -4.77 -6.74 4.96
C PRO A 73 -4.33 -7.38 6.28
N ASP A 74 -3.36 -8.27 6.25
CA ASP A 74 -3.02 -9.09 7.42
C ASP A 74 -1.56 -8.96 7.84
N ASN A 75 -0.90 -7.86 7.48
CA ASN A 75 0.54 -7.72 7.74
C ASN A 75 0.81 -6.55 8.67
N ASP A 76 0.46 -6.69 9.94
CA ASP A 76 0.68 -5.67 10.97
C ASP A 76 2.15 -5.32 11.19
N PRO A 77 3.10 -6.28 11.19
CA PRO A 77 4.51 -5.91 11.29
C PRO A 77 5.00 -5.02 10.16
N ALA A 78 4.57 -5.28 8.91
CA ALA A 78 4.94 -4.43 7.77
C ALA A 78 4.29 -3.06 7.87
N GLN A 79 3.05 -2.98 8.33
CA GLN A 79 2.36 -1.72 8.58
C GLN A 79 3.13 -0.88 9.59
N LYS A 80 3.51 -1.47 10.71
CA LYS A 80 4.27 -0.78 11.75
C LYS A 80 5.61 -0.26 11.21
N ARG A 81 6.36 -1.09 10.51
CA ARG A 81 7.64 -0.69 9.92
C ARG A 81 7.48 0.48 8.96
N TYR A 82 6.41 0.45 8.16
CA TYR A 82 6.12 1.53 7.21
C TYR A 82 5.82 2.84 7.93
N VAL A 83 4.93 2.82 8.92
CA VAL A 83 4.58 4.01 9.71
C VAL A 83 5.82 4.60 10.35
N CYS A 84 6.64 3.76 10.99
CA CYS A 84 7.83 4.24 11.70
C CYS A 84 8.87 4.82 10.73
N ARG A 85 9.01 4.25 9.53
CA ARG A 85 9.88 4.79 8.49
C ARG A 85 9.40 6.17 8.02
N VAL A 86 8.09 6.31 7.82
CA VAL A 86 7.50 7.60 7.42
C VAL A 86 7.76 8.65 8.50
N ILE A 87 7.51 8.32 9.76
CA ILE A 87 7.76 9.23 10.88
C ILE A 87 9.24 9.64 10.92
N ALA A 88 10.14 8.68 10.83
CA ALA A 88 11.58 8.96 10.86
C ALA A 88 11.99 9.89 9.72
N ASN A 89 11.48 9.68 8.52
CA ASN A 89 11.77 10.52 7.37
C ASN A 89 11.20 11.93 7.54
N MET A 90 10.00 12.05 8.07
CA MET A 90 9.40 13.36 8.34
C MET A 90 10.24 14.15 9.35
N VAL A 91 10.63 13.52 10.45
CA VAL A 91 11.46 14.18 11.47
C VAL A 91 12.80 14.59 10.88
N ALA A 92 13.44 13.70 10.12
CA ALA A 92 14.74 13.97 9.51
C ALA A 92 14.71 15.13 8.52
N THR A 93 13.57 15.37 7.87
CA THR A 93 13.42 16.47 6.90
C THR A 93 12.76 17.71 7.48
N GLY A 94 12.55 17.78 8.79
CA GLY A 94 12.04 18.96 9.47
C GLY A 94 10.52 19.09 9.53
N PHE A 95 9.78 18.04 9.24
CA PHE A 95 8.31 18.05 9.22
C PHE A 95 7.70 17.48 10.49
N GLY A 96 8.28 17.67 11.63
CA GLY A 96 7.72 17.23 12.88
C GLY A 96 8.77 16.78 13.86
N LYS A 97 8.30 16.23 14.99
CA LYS A 97 9.16 15.76 16.06
C LYS A 97 8.71 14.36 16.51
N TRP A 98 9.62 13.59 17.05
CA TRP A 98 9.27 12.37 17.73
C TRP A 98 8.43 12.68 18.97
N THR A 99 7.16 12.30 18.95
CA THR A 99 6.31 12.37 20.13
C THR A 99 6.54 11.15 21.01
N GLN A 100 6.15 11.23 22.28
CA GLN A 100 6.25 10.06 23.16
C GLN A 100 5.42 8.89 22.64
N ASN A 101 4.22 9.15 22.12
CA ASN A 101 3.38 8.12 21.55
C ASN A 101 4.06 7.44 20.34
N ALA A 102 4.66 8.22 19.46
CA ALA A 102 5.36 7.67 18.32
C ALA A 102 6.57 6.81 18.73
N ARG A 103 7.33 7.29 19.72
CA ARG A 103 8.46 6.52 20.26
C ARG A 103 8.00 5.20 20.85
N ASN A 104 6.94 5.24 21.65
CA ASN A 104 6.40 4.02 22.26
C ASN A 104 5.91 3.04 21.21
N PHE A 105 5.19 3.53 20.20
CA PHE A 105 4.70 2.70 19.11
C PHE A 105 5.84 2.04 18.33
N CYS A 106 6.88 2.80 18.00
CA CYS A 106 7.98 2.31 17.15
C CYS A 106 9.03 1.51 17.92
N ALA A 107 9.05 1.59 19.24
CA ALA A 107 10.00 0.85 20.06
C ALA A 107 9.58 -0.59 20.34
N GLN A 108 8.33 -0.92 20.08
CA GLN A 108 7.79 -2.26 20.38
C GLN A 108 8.29 -3.35 19.44
#